data_0499f67e6eb90af3a0728f13881cc03e
#
_entry.id   0499f67e6eb90af3a0728f13881cc03e
#
_cell.length_a   1.000
_cell.length_b   1.000
_cell.length_c   1.000
_cell.angle_alpha   90.00
_cell.angle_beta   90.00
_cell.angle_gamma   90.00
#
_symmetry.space_group_name_H-M   'P 1'
#
loop_
_entity.id
_entity.type
_entity.pdbx_description
1 polymer ?
#
loop_
_entity_poly.entity_id
_entity_poly.type
_entity_poly.pdbx_seq_one_letter_code
_entity_poly.pdbx_strand_id
1 'polypeptide(L)'
;MEIVKNRNTIQALAELLAVVFMGTVALAAQTSGFMLLLFPELAALSHDIMTRPGGKWGSQPLRLVLTPTLTAVVGIFLTRHLAFGAFGITLIVAFSVVIITIMKSTIVAAISAGVLPMALSERSWRYPLAIFVDCMILVLLFLLWKHYVAPADSPHQSETNGSRVIDSLEAISHDRLWGLGLIAFVFVLGIAAQVTDLRFLLFPPLIVMAYELFGHPELPEWMRRPILFPLVCLLTASVGLLAHHFIHANFVAVMLTFLCSIGILRLFDLHMPPALAVGLLPFVIRVPDYRFPLSVLLGTVSLGLYFYGYKRLRSSAFASPLEKAETDHLDTR
;
A
#
# COMPACT_ATOMS: atom_id res chain seq x y z
N MET A 1 28.05 -19.69 8.91
CA MET A 1 26.85 -20.08 9.69
C MET A 1 26.45 -19.03 10.71
N GLU A 2 27.37 -18.41 11.47
CA GLU A 2 27.05 -17.31 12.41
C GLU A 2 26.47 -16.04 11.75
N ILE A 3 26.98 -15.62 10.60
CA ILE A 3 26.51 -14.44 9.88
C ILE A 3 25.05 -14.59 9.44
N VAL A 4 24.65 -15.78 8.96
CA VAL A 4 23.27 -16.07 8.56
C VAL A 4 22.33 -16.08 9.78
N LYS A 5 22.78 -16.64 10.89
CA LYS A 5 22.01 -16.69 12.14
C LYS A 5 21.78 -15.28 12.71
N ASN A 6 22.76 -14.39 12.61
CA ASN A 6 22.65 -13.00 13.04
C ASN A 6 21.66 -12.22 12.14
N ARG A 7 21.66 -12.45 10.82
CA ARG A 7 20.74 -11.78 9.87
C ARG A 7 19.27 -12.14 10.14
N ASN A 8 18.97 -13.43 10.35
CA ASN A 8 17.60 -13.86 10.66
C ASN A 8 17.11 -13.31 11.99
N THR A 9 18.01 -13.17 12.97
CA THR A 9 17.68 -12.57 14.28
C THR A 9 17.38 -11.06 14.15
N ILE A 10 18.18 -10.32 13.38
CA ILE A 10 17.96 -8.89 13.13
C ILE A 10 16.63 -8.68 12.37
N GLN A 11 16.34 -9.51 11.38
CA GLN A 11 15.08 -9.43 10.66
C GLN A 11 13.87 -9.71 11.56
N ALA A 12 13.94 -10.75 12.40
CA ALA A 12 12.89 -11.05 13.37
C ALA A 12 12.68 -9.92 14.40
N LEU A 13 13.79 -9.29 14.85
CA LEU A 13 13.73 -8.12 15.73
C LEU A 13 13.10 -6.90 15.04
N ALA A 14 13.42 -6.66 13.76
CA ALA A 14 12.83 -5.58 12.97
C ALA A 14 11.32 -5.74 12.83
N GLU A 15 10.86 -6.95 12.52
CA GLU A 15 9.43 -7.25 12.41
C GLU A 15 8.72 -7.15 13.77
N LEU A 16 9.35 -7.66 14.84
CA LEU A 16 8.80 -7.53 16.18
C LEU A 16 8.67 -6.05 16.58
N LEU A 17 9.68 -5.23 16.26
CA LEU A 17 9.64 -3.78 16.53
C LEU A 17 8.49 -3.11 15.76
N ALA A 18 8.29 -3.46 14.48
CA ALA A 18 7.16 -2.96 13.69
C ALA A 18 5.81 -3.40 14.28
N VAL A 19 5.68 -4.65 14.73
CA VAL A 19 4.46 -5.16 15.37
C VAL A 19 4.18 -4.43 16.68
N VAL A 20 5.19 -4.24 17.54
CA VAL A 20 5.04 -3.50 18.80
C VAL A 20 4.69 -2.03 18.54
N PHE A 21 5.32 -1.40 17.55
CA PHE A 21 4.97 -0.03 17.14
C PHE A 21 3.49 0.07 16.74
N MET A 22 2.98 -0.83 15.89
CA MET A 22 1.57 -0.83 15.49
C MET A 22 0.64 -1.12 16.69
N GLY A 23 1.05 -1.99 17.62
CA GLY A 23 0.32 -2.23 18.85
C GLY A 23 0.23 -0.98 19.74
N THR A 24 1.31 -0.20 19.85
CA THR A 24 1.32 1.07 20.62
C THR A 24 0.46 2.14 19.98
N VAL A 25 0.47 2.26 18.64
CA VAL A 25 -0.43 3.16 17.90
C VAL A 25 -1.89 2.75 18.11
N ALA A 26 -2.21 1.45 18.05
CA ALA A 26 -3.57 0.94 18.31
C ALA A 26 -4.03 1.20 19.74
N LEU A 27 -3.14 1.05 20.73
CA LEU A 27 -3.42 1.37 22.12
C LEU A 27 -3.69 2.88 22.30
N ALA A 28 -2.88 3.73 21.68
CA ALA A 28 -3.08 5.17 21.68
C ALA A 28 -4.41 5.57 21.01
N ALA A 29 -4.77 4.92 19.89
CA ALA A 29 -6.05 5.11 19.22
C ALA A 29 -7.24 4.73 20.13
N GLN A 30 -7.14 3.61 20.82
CA GLN A 30 -8.17 3.14 21.73
C GLN A 30 -8.32 4.05 22.95
N THR A 31 -7.22 4.47 23.57
CA THR A 31 -7.25 5.32 24.77
C THR A 31 -7.66 6.76 24.49
N SER A 32 -7.29 7.30 23.32
CA SER A 32 -7.69 8.65 22.90
C SER A 32 -9.12 8.73 22.36
N GLY A 33 -9.75 7.59 22.05
CA GLY A 33 -11.05 7.50 21.37
C GLY A 33 -11.02 7.97 19.91
N PHE A 34 -9.82 8.17 19.34
CA PHE A 34 -9.66 8.58 17.95
C PHE A 34 -9.06 7.43 17.11
N MET A 35 -9.93 6.56 16.60
CA MET A 35 -9.52 5.32 15.92
C MET A 35 -8.66 5.56 14.67
N LEU A 36 -8.78 6.73 14.02
CA LEU A 36 -7.98 7.10 12.85
C LEU A 36 -6.54 7.54 13.18
N LEU A 37 -6.14 7.50 14.46
CA LEU A 37 -4.74 7.47 14.83
C LEU A 37 -4.08 6.17 14.30
N LEU A 38 -4.83 5.07 14.24
CA LEU A 38 -4.37 3.84 13.61
C LEU A 38 -4.44 3.99 12.07
N PHE A 39 -3.39 4.53 11.46
CA PHE A 39 -3.26 4.58 10.01
C PHE A 39 -2.74 3.23 9.49
N PRO A 40 -3.55 2.44 8.74
CA PRO A 40 -3.21 1.06 8.38
C PRO A 40 -1.90 0.92 7.60
N GLU A 41 -1.56 1.90 6.75
CA GLU A 41 -0.35 1.87 5.95
C GLU A 41 0.93 2.05 6.76
N LEU A 42 0.84 2.49 8.03
CA LEU A 42 1.99 2.45 8.95
C LEU A 42 2.54 1.03 9.12
N ALA A 43 1.69 -0.01 8.99
CA ALA A 43 2.17 -1.39 9.01
C ALA A 43 3.09 -1.69 7.82
N ALA A 44 2.70 -1.28 6.62
CA ALA A 44 3.54 -1.41 5.43
C ALA A 44 4.83 -0.60 5.56
N LEU A 45 4.71 0.67 5.96
CA LEU A 45 5.85 1.59 6.13
C LEU A 45 6.81 1.10 7.21
N SER A 46 6.31 0.76 8.42
CA SER A 46 7.15 0.31 9.53
C SER A 46 7.85 -1.00 9.21
N HIS A 47 7.14 -1.98 8.64
CA HIS A 47 7.74 -3.25 8.25
C HIS A 47 8.85 -3.03 7.22
N ASP A 48 8.60 -2.25 6.17
CA ASP A 48 9.58 -2.05 5.11
C ASP A 48 10.85 -1.34 5.59
N ILE A 49 10.73 -0.18 6.26
CA ILE A 49 11.89 0.59 6.68
C ILE A 49 12.71 -0.10 7.79
N MET A 50 12.07 -0.92 8.65
CA MET A 50 12.76 -1.68 9.70
C MET A 50 13.49 -2.89 9.13
N THR A 51 12.89 -3.61 8.19
CA THR A 51 13.48 -4.82 7.57
C THR A 51 14.48 -4.50 6.45
N ARG A 52 14.31 -3.34 5.78
CA ARG A 52 15.16 -2.85 4.70
C ARG A 52 15.63 -1.40 4.95
N PRO A 53 16.47 -1.15 5.97
CA PRO A 53 16.87 0.22 6.36
C PRO A 53 17.66 0.97 5.29
N GLY A 54 18.22 0.28 4.29
CA GLY A 54 18.85 0.85 3.11
C GLY A 54 17.93 1.06 1.91
N GLY A 55 16.66 0.64 2.00
CA GLY A 55 15.67 0.79 0.94
C GLY A 55 15.30 2.25 0.64
N LYS A 56 14.56 2.48 -0.45
CA LYS A 56 14.21 3.83 -0.89
C LYS A 56 13.35 4.59 0.11
N TRP A 57 12.45 3.93 0.81
CA TRP A 57 11.62 4.58 1.83
C TRP A 57 12.46 5.03 3.02
N GLY A 58 13.34 4.17 3.53
CA GLY A 58 14.27 4.50 4.63
C GLY A 58 15.32 5.56 4.28
N SER A 59 15.59 5.79 2.98
CA SER A 59 16.50 6.84 2.51
C SER A 59 15.88 8.25 2.48
N GLN A 60 14.55 8.35 2.65
CA GLN A 60 13.81 9.62 2.55
C GLN A 60 12.98 9.94 3.81
N PRO A 61 13.60 10.02 5.01
CA PRO A 61 12.86 10.15 6.27
C PRO A 61 11.97 11.41 6.33
N LEU A 62 12.43 12.54 5.80
CA LEU A 62 11.63 13.76 5.76
C LEU A 62 10.40 13.62 4.86
N ARG A 63 10.54 12.97 3.70
CA ARG A 63 9.42 12.74 2.77
C ARG A 63 8.45 11.71 3.34
N LEU A 64 8.92 10.75 4.14
CA LEU A 64 8.09 9.77 4.80
C LEU A 64 7.10 10.42 5.78
N VAL A 65 7.44 11.56 6.38
CA VAL A 65 6.54 12.36 7.21
C VAL A 65 5.68 13.29 6.36
N LEU A 66 6.31 14.08 5.50
CA LEU A 66 5.63 15.19 4.81
C LEU A 66 4.68 14.72 3.72
N THR A 67 5.04 13.68 2.93
CA THR A 67 4.20 13.27 1.80
C THR A 67 2.84 12.73 2.24
N PRO A 68 2.74 11.77 3.20
CA PRO A 68 1.45 11.30 3.70
C PRO A 68 0.65 12.40 4.41
N THR A 69 1.33 13.30 5.12
CA THR A 69 0.67 14.43 5.80
C THR A 69 0.01 15.38 4.79
N LEU A 70 0.72 15.77 3.73
CA LEU A 70 0.18 16.66 2.70
C LEU A 70 -0.97 16.03 1.93
N THR A 71 -0.87 14.75 1.58
CA THR A 71 -1.98 14.05 0.92
C THR A 71 -3.18 13.90 1.86
N ALA A 72 -2.97 13.66 3.16
CA ALA A 72 -4.03 13.63 4.16
C ALA A 72 -4.74 14.99 4.31
N VAL A 73 -3.99 16.11 4.25
CA VAL A 73 -4.56 17.48 4.25
C VAL A 73 -5.48 17.66 3.04
N VAL A 74 -5.02 17.29 1.84
CA VAL A 74 -5.84 17.36 0.62
C VAL A 74 -7.05 16.44 0.72
N GLY A 75 -6.86 15.22 1.25
CA GLY A 75 -7.93 14.24 1.47
C GLY A 75 -9.05 14.80 2.37
N ILE A 76 -8.70 15.37 3.53
CA ILE A 76 -9.65 16.01 4.44
C ILE A 76 -10.33 17.22 3.78
N PHE A 77 -9.56 18.07 3.10
CA PHE A 77 -10.12 19.24 2.42
C PHE A 77 -11.19 18.83 1.41
N LEU A 78 -10.90 17.86 0.54
CA LEU A 78 -11.85 17.38 -0.47
C LEU A 78 -13.03 16.63 0.16
N THR A 79 -12.80 15.81 1.19
CA THR A 79 -13.87 15.08 1.89
C THR A 79 -14.86 15.99 2.61
N ARG A 80 -14.44 17.18 3.02
CA ARG A 80 -15.33 18.19 3.62
C ARG A 80 -16.27 18.84 2.60
N HIS A 81 -15.83 18.96 1.34
CA HIS A 81 -16.56 19.69 0.29
C HIS A 81 -17.27 18.75 -0.70
N LEU A 82 -16.81 17.50 -0.83
CA LEU A 82 -17.38 16.53 -1.75
C LEU A 82 -17.94 15.33 -0.98
N ALA A 83 -19.06 14.78 -1.49
CA ALA A 83 -19.57 13.49 -1.03
C ALA A 83 -18.68 12.35 -1.55
N PHE A 84 -18.76 11.18 -0.86
CA PHE A 84 -18.12 9.96 -1.34
C PHE A 84 -18.59 9.64 -2.77
N GLY A 85 -17.64 9.41 -3.68
CA GLY A 85 -17.97 9.09 -5.06
C GLY A 85 -16.75 9.01 -5.96
N ALA A 86 -16.96 8.48 -7.18
CA ALA A 86 -15.92 8.27 -8.17
C ALA A 86 -15.11 9.55 -8.44
N PHE A 87 -15.80 10.68 -8.62
CA PHE A 87 -15.16 11.97 -8.89
C PHE A 87 -14.28 12.43 -7.72
N GLY A 88 -14.81 12.38 -6.48
CA GLY A 88 -14.07 12.81 -5.29
C GLY A 88 -12.81 11.99 -5.04
N ILE A 89 -12.91 10.66 -5.11
CA ILE A 89 -11.75 9.78 -4.93
C ILE A 89 -10.72 9.99 -6.04
N THR A 90 -11.18 10.06 -7.30
CA THR A 90 -10.28 10.28 -8.44
C THR A 90 -9.51 11.60 -8.30
N LEU A 91 -10.19 12.66 -7.85
CA LEU A 91 -9.57 13.96 -7.63
C LEU A 91 -8.51 13.89 -6.51
N ILE A 92 -8.79 13.19 -5.39
CA ILE A 92 -7.83 12.98 -4.31
C ILE A 92 -6.60 12.21 -4.83
N VAL A 93 -6.81 11.14 -5.60
CA VAL A 93 -5.71 10.35 -6.18
C VAL A 93 -4.88 11.21 -7.12
N ALA A 94 -5.50 11.98 -8.00
CA ALA A 94 -4.81 12.89 -8.91
C ALA A 94 -3.92 13.90 -8.15
N PHE A 95 -4.45 14.57 -7.14
CA PHE A 95 -3.66 15.48 -6.29
C PHE A 95 -2.56 14.76 -5.52
N SER A 96 -2.82 13.55 -5.01
CA SER A 96 -1.80 12.76 -4.32
C SER A 96 -0.64 12.40 -5.25
N VAL A 97 -0.93 11.99 -6.48
CA VAL A 97 0.10 11.71 -7.50
C VAL A 97 0.91 12.98 -7.83
N VAL A 98 0.25 14.13 -7.96
CA VAL A 98 0.93 15.42 -8.18
C VAL A 98 1.85 15.76 -7.01
N ILE A 99 1.41 15.61 -5.76
CA ILE A 99 2.23 15.86 -4.56
C ILE A 99 3.45 14.93 -4.55
N ILE A 100 3.25 13.63 -4.76
CA ILE A 100 4.33 12.62 -4.82
C ILE A 100 5.36 13.02 -5.87
N THR A 101 4.90 13.44 -7.07
CA THR A 101 5.77 13.84 -8.19
C THR A 101 6.55 15.11 -7.88
N ILE A 102 5.89 16.16 -7.36
CA ILE A 102 6.54 17.44 -7.02
C ILE A 102 7.57 17.23 -5.91
N MET A 103 7.23 16.44 -4.89
CA MET A 103 8.14 16.13 -3.79
C MET A 103 9.24 15.14 -4.18
N LYS A 104 9.17 14.55 -5.40
CA LYS A 104 10.06 13.44 -5.82
C LYS A 104 10.10 12.34 -4.76
N SER A 105 8.95 12.04 -4.17
CA SER A 105 8.81 11.07 -3.08
C SER A 105 8.62 9.67 -3.66
N THR A 106 9.22 8.68 -3.02
CA THR A 106 8.98 7.27 -3.31
C THR A 106 7.91 6.66 -2.39
N ILE A 107 7.33 7.46 -1.49
CA ILE A 107 6.36 7.00 -0.48
C ILE A 107 4.96 6.93 -1.10
N VAL A 108 4.69 5.87 -1.85
CA VAL A 108 3.41 5.67 -2.56
C VAL A 108 2.24 5.45 -1.59
N ALA A 109 2.50 4.91 -0.40
CA ALA A 109 1.54 4.76 0.69
C ALA A 109 0.84 6.08 1.07
N ALA A 110 1.42 7.25 0.70
CA ALA A 110 0.80 8.56 0.89
C ALA A 110 -0.54 8.71 0.13
N ILE A 111 -0.77 7.98 -0.96
CA ILE A 111 -2.06 8.00 -1.67
C ILE A 111 -3.18 7.51 -0.76
N SER A 112 -2.92 6.45 0.00
CA SER A 112 -3.87 5.93 0.98
C SER A 112 -4.20 6.94 2.07
N ALA A 113 -3.21 7.70 2.56
CA ALA A 113 -3.45 8.76 3.54
C ALA A 113 -4.41 9.84 3.01
N GLY A 114 -4.35 10.13 1.71
CA GLY A 114 -5.29 11.04 1.06
C GLY A 114 -6.71 10.46 0.90
N VAL A 115 -6.82 9.18 0.52
CA VAL A 115 -8.10 8.55 0.16
C VAL A 115 -8.87 8.07 1.38
N LEU A 116 -8.20 7.63 2.45
CA LEU A 116 -8.82 7.04 3.63
C LEU A 116 -9.90 7.93 4.27
N PRO A 117 -9.74 9.27 4.41
CA PRO A 117 -10.79 10.14 4.92
C PRO A 117 -12.09 10.05 4.13
N MET A 118 -12.02 10.03 2.80
CA MET A 118 -13.21 9.93 1.96
C MET A 118 -13.85 8.55 2.05
N ALA A 119 -13.06 7.47 2.09
CA ALA A 119 -13.56 6.11 2.24
C ALA A 119 -14.32 5.92 3.57
N LEU A 120 -13.84 6.55 4.65
CA LEU A 120 -14.43 6.49 5.99
C LEU A 120 -15.39 7.65 6.32
N SER A 121 -15.58 8.59 5.40
CA SER A 121 -16.36 9.83 5.62
C SER A 121 -15.83 10.67 6.81
N GLU A 122 -14.51 10.67 7.02
CA GLU A 122 -13.87 11.45 8.08
C GLU A 122 -13.63 12.88 7.63
N ARG A 123 -14.00 13.86 8.47
CA ARG A 123 -13.92 15.29 8.17
C ARG A 123 -13.09 16.08 9.19
N SER A 124 -12.51 15.40 10.19
CA SER A 124 -11.76 16.05 11.26
C SER A 124 -10.35 16.41 10.83
N TRP A 125 -9.92 17.64 11.11
CA TRP A 125 -8.52 18.06 10.94
C TRP A 125 -7.54 17.38 11.91
N ARG A 126 -8.05 16.60 12.88
CA ARG A 126 -7.20 15.75 13.73
C ARG A 126 -6.51 14.64 12.92
N TYR A 127 -7.13 14.21 11.79
CA TYR A 127 -6.57 13.14 10.98
C TYR A 127 -5.20 13.47 10.35
N PRO A 128 -4.99 14.57 9.60
CA PRO A 128 -3.67 14.94 9.11
C PRO A 128 -2.63 15.14 10.23
N LEU A 129 -3.07 15.66 11.39
CA LEU A 129 -2.19 15.80 12.54
C LEU A 129 -1.76 14.42 13.09
N ALA A 130 -2.69 13.46 13.17
CA ALA A 130 -2.39 12.09 13.57
C ALA A 130 -1.36 11.46 12.62
N ILE A 131 -1.58 11.54 11.30
CA ILE A 131 -0.63 11.05 10.28
C ILE A 131 0.76 11.67 10.47
N PHE A 132 0.82 12.98 10.70
CA PHE A 132 2.10 13.67 10.94
C PHE A 132 2.81 13.13 12.18
N VAL A 133 2.10 13.00 13.31
CA VAL A 133 2.67 12.52 14.58
C VAL A 133 3.13 11.06 14.44
N ASP A 134 2.30 10.19 13.85
CA ASP A 134 2.61 8.77 13.69
C ASP A 134 3.81 8.55 12.78
N CYS A 135 3.86 9.25 11.65
CA CYS A 135 5.01 9.18 10.74
C CYS A 135 6.28 9.78 11.38
N MET A 136 6.15 10.82 12.19
CA MET A 136 7.28 11.40 12.94
C MET A 136 7.83 10.39 13.97
N ILE A 137 6.95 9.77 14.76
CA ILE A 137 7.36 8.73 15.73
C ILE A 137 7.99 7.55 15.00
N LEU A 138 7.41 7.12 13.89
CA LEU A 138 7.97 6.03 13.06
C LEU A 138 9.38 6.38 12.56
N VAL A 139 9.59 7.60 12.05
CA VAL A 139 10.91 8.05 11.57
C VAL A 139 11.91 8.11 12.74
N LEU A 140 11.53 8.64 13.89
CA LEU A 140 12.41 8.67 15.06
C LEU A 140 12.80 7.26 15.51
N LEU A 141 11.83 6.35 15.59
CA LEU A 141 12.08 4.94 15.91
C LEU A 141 13.00 4.28 14.88
N PHE A 142 12.78 4.54 13.61
CA PHE A 142 13.63 4.05 12.52
C PHE A 142 15.06 4.56 12.60
N LEU A 143 15.27 5.86 12.88
CA LEU A 143 16.60 6.45 13.02
C LEU A 143 17.36 5.85 14.21
N LEU A 144 16.67 5.62 15.33
CA LEU A 144 17.25 4.91 16.48
C LEU A 144 17.60 3.47 16.11
N TRP A 145 16.69 2.74 15.46
CA TRP A 145 16.92 1.37 14.98
C TRP A 145 18.16 1.31 14.07
N LYS A 146 18.21 2.20 13.07
CA LYS A 146 19.33 2.28 12.13
C LYS A 146 20.65 2.61 12.82
N HIS A 147 20.63 3.47 13.82
CA HIS A 147 21.84 3.87 14.53
C HIS A 147 22.39 2.76 15.45
N TYR A 148 21.52 2.06 16.19
CA TYR A 148 21.96 1.14 17.24
C TYR A 148 22.03 -0.34 16.80
N VAL A 149 21.18 -0.76 15.87
CA VAL A 149 21.01 -2.19 15.55
C VAL A 149 21.39 -2.54 14.12
N ALA A 150 21.14 -1.65 13.18
CA ALA A 150 21.43 -1.84 11.76
C ALA A 150 22.41 -0.78 11.22
N PRO A 151 23.64 -0.66 11.78
CA PRO A 151 24.61 0.30 11.27
C PRO A 151 24.94 0.04 9.80
N ALA A 152 25.15 1.14 9.06
CA ALA A 152 25.31 1.17 7.60
C ALA A 152 26.56 0.42 7.05
N ASP A 153 27.45 -0.07 7.90
CA ASP A 153 28.74 -0.65 7.54
C ASP A 153 28.72 -2.16 7.31
N SER A 154 27.62 -2.70 6.79
CA SER A 154 27.72 -4.00 6.11
C SER A 154 27.92 -3.72 4.61
N PRO A 155 29.18 -3.75 4.08
CA PRO A 155 29.48 -3.48 2.67
C PRO A 155 28.89 -4.52 1.71
N HIS A 156 28.14 -5.46 2.23
CA HIS A 156 27.46 -6.55 1.51
C HIS A 156 26.03 -6.77 2.02
N GLN A 157 25.22 -5.71 2.12
CA GLN A 157 23.83 -5.91 1.71
C GLN A 157 23.91 -6.12 0.20
N SER A 158 24.36 -7.34 -0.17
CA SER A 158 24.24 -7.84 -1.54
C SER A 158 22.81 -7.52 -1.94
N GLU A 159 22.67 -6.54 -2.83
CA GLU A 159 21.43 -6.25 -3.50
C GLU A 159 20.99 -7.60 -4.09
N THR A 160 20.19 -8.34 -3.32
CA THR A 160 19.56 -9.53 -3.86
C THR A 160 18.70 -9.03 -5.02
N ASN A 161 18.59 -9.80 -6.09
CA ASN A 161 17.76 -9.41 -7.24
C ASN A 161 16.37 -8.96 -6.80
N GLY A 162 15.81 -9.56 -5.72
CA GLY A 162 14.56 -9.13 -5.10
C GLY A 162 14.59 -7.71 -4.54
N SER A 163 15.65 -7.27 -3.85
CA SER A 163 15.75 -5.90 -3.33
C SER A 163 15.81 -4.85 -4.45
N ARG A 164 16.53 -5.15 -5.54
CA ARG A 164 16.57 -4.26 -6.73
C ARG A 164 15.23 -4.14 -7.42
N VAL A 165 14.47 -5.23 -7.52
CA VAL A 165 13.11 -5.21 -8.08
C VAL A 165 12.18 -4.36 -7.23
N ILE A 166 12.22 -4.50 -5.90
CA ILE A 166 11.40 -3.70 -4.98
C ILE A 166 11.78 -2.22 -5.09
N ASP A 167 13.07 -1.88 -5.09
CA ASP A 167 13.53 -0.49 -5.24
C ASP A 167 13.15 0.11 -6.60
N SER A 168 13.03 -0.70 -7.65
CA SER A 168 12.55 -0.23 -8.95
C SER A 168 11.06 0.02 -8.97
N LEU A 169 10.26 -0.77 -8.23
CA LEU A 169 8.81 -0.54 -8.05
C LEU A 169 8.53 0.76 -7.29
N GLU A 170 9.38 1.09 -6.34
CA GLU A 170 9.29 2.34 -5.56
C GLU A 170 9.83 3.56 -6.33
N ALA A 171 10.40 3.39 -7.52
CA ALA A 171 10.88 4.51 -8.35
C ALA A 171 9.70 5.28 -8.97
N ILE A 172 9.93 6.57 -9.27
CA ILE A 172 8.96 7.37 -10.01
C ILE A 172 8.94 6.90 -11.46
N SER A 173 7.74 6.58 -11.98
CA SER A 173 7.59 6.16 -13.38
C SER A 173 7.96 7.27 -14.36
N HIS A 174 8.65 6.90 -15.43
CA HIS A 174 9.03 7.83 -16.51
C HIS A 174 8.02 7.82 -17.68
N ASP A 175 7.07 6.90 -17.69
CA ASP A 175 6.07 6.80 -18.74
C ASP A 175 4.92 7.80 -18.48
N ARG A 176 4.56 8.60 -19.49
CA ARG A 176 3.51 9.63 -19.35
C ARG A 176 2.08 9.07 -19.37
N LEU A 177 1.89 7.85 -19.88
CA LEU A 177 0.55 7.27 -20.06
C LEU A 177 0.07 6.47 -18.85
N TRP A 178 0.96 6.06 -17.94
CA TRP A 178 0.59 5.28 -16.77
C TRP A 178 -0.43 5.99 -15.86
N GLY A 179 -0.25 7.30 -15.70
CA GLY A 179 -1.15 8.11 -14.87
C GLY A 179 -2.58 8.12 -15.40
N LEU A 180 -2.77 8.14 -16.72
CA LEU A 180 -4.11 8.04 -17.33
C LEU A 180 -4.75 6.67 -17.04
N GLY A 181 -3.97 5.59 -17.14
CA GLY A 181 -4.44 4.23 -16.80
C GLY A 181 -4.88 4.13 -15.35
N LEU A 182 -4.09 4.67 -14.41
CA LEU A 182 -4.43 4.72 -13.00
C LEU A 182 -5.71 5.53 -12.74
N ILE A 183 -5.79 6.76 -13.27
CA ILE A 183 -6.94 7.64 -13.07
C ILE A 183 -8.21 7.03 -13.66
N ALA A 184 -8.14 6.45 -14.85
CA ALA A 184 -9.28 5.77 -15.48
C ALA A 184 -9.72 4.54 -14.65
N PHE A 185 -8.79 3.73 -14.16
CA PHE A 185 -9.08 2.61 -13.26
C PHE A 185 -9.81 3.07 -12.00
N VAL A 186 -9.26 4.07 -11.31
CA VAL A 186 -9.85 4.62 -10.07
C VAL A 186 -11.26 5.17 -10.33
N PHE A 187 -11.45 5.88 -11.43
CA PHE A 187 -12.76 6.44 -11.80
C PHE A 187 -13.79 5.35 -12.09
N VAL A 188 -13.45 4.36 -12.93
CA VAL A 188 -14.34 3.25 -13.27
C VAL A 188 -14.71 2.41 -12.05
N LEU A 189 -13.71 2.05 -11.23
CA LEU A 189 -13.96 1.28 -10.02
C LEU A 189 -14.70 2.11 -8.96
N GLY A 190 -14.47 3.42 -8.92
CA GLY A 190 -15.22 4.36 -8.08
C GLY A 190 -16.70 4.42 -8.45
N ILE A 191 -17.05 4.40 -9.76
CA ILE A 191 -18.45 4.28 -10.21
C ILE A 191 -19.03 2.94 -9.75
N ALA A 192 -18.31 1.83 -9.95
CA ALA A 192 -18.76 0.52 -9.50
C ALA A 192 -19.00 0.50 -7.98
N ALA A 193 -18.11 1.09 -7.19
CA ALA A 193 -18.26 1.21 -5.73
C ALA A 193 -19.52 2.00 -5.33
N GLN A 194 -19.87 3.05 -6.07
CA GLN A 194 -21.09 3.82 -5.84
C GLN A 194 -22.37 3.05 -6.20
N VAL A 195 -22.37 2.37 -7.36
CA VAL A 195 -23.54 1.64 -7.86
C VAL A 195 -23.83 0.40 -7.01
N THR A 196 -22.79 -0.28 -6.53
CA THR A 196 -22.93 -1.51 -5.72
C THR A 196 -23.07 -1.25 -4.22
N ASP A 197 -22.88 0.00 -3.77
CA ASP A 197 -22.76 0.38 -2.35
C ASP A 197 -21.62 -0.36 -1.60
N LEU A 198 -20.65 -0.87 -2.34
CA LEU A 198 -19.45 -1.51 -1.80
C LEU A 198 -18.30 -0.50 -1.74
N ARG A 199 -18.31 0.38 -0.72
CA ARG A 199 -17.32 1.46 -0.57
C ARG A 199 -15.87 0.97 -0.60
N PHE A 200 -15.60 -0.20 -0.04
CA PHE A 200 -14.28 -0.81 0.02
C PHE A 200 -13.91 -1.62 -1.23
N LEU A 201 -14.72 -1.56 -2.31
CA LEU A 201 -14.31 -2.06 -3.62
C LEU A 201 -13.05 -1.32 -4.11
N LEU A 202 -13.01 0.00 -3.83
CA LEU A 202 -11.83 0.86 -4.05
C LEU A 202 -11.19 1.20 -2.70
N PHE A 203 -10.66 0.20 -2.00
CA PHE A 203 -9.98 0.41 -0.72
C PHE A 203 -8.61 1.10 -0.92
N PRO A 204 -8.16 1.95 0.04
CA PRO A 204 -6.97 2.76 -0.14
C PRO A 204 -5.70 2.00 -0.56
N PRO A 205 -5.30 0.86 0.07
CA PRO A 205 -4.13 0.09 -0.37
C PRO A 205 -4.25 -0.46 -1.79
N LEU A 206 -5.45 -0.70 -2.34
CA LEU A 206 -5.63 -1.11 -3.73
C LEU A 206 -5.12 -0.05 -4.71
N ILE A 207 -5.33 1.22 -4.39
CA ILE A 207 -4.88 2.33 -5.23
C ILE A 207 -3.35 2.44 -5.21
N VAL A 208 -2.72 2.13 -4.06
CA VAL A 208 -1.25 2.02 -3.96
C VAL A 208 -0.74 0.89 -4.87
N MET A 209 -1.36 -0.29 -4.80
CA MET A 209 -1.03 -1.42 -5.67
C MET A 209 -1.25 -1.08 -7.15
N ALA A 210 -2.33 -0.37 -7.47
CA ALA A 210 -2.60 0.10 -8.83
C ALA A 210 -1.52 1.08 -9.31
N TYR A 211 -1.10 2.03 -8.46
CA TYR A 211 -0.02 2.96 -8.77
C TYR A 211 1.28 2.22 -9.10
N GLU A 212 1.69 1.25 -8.28
CA GLU A 212 2.88 0.42 -8.52
C GLU A 212 2.77 -0.36 -9.83
N LEU A 213 1.59 -0.93 -10.08
CA LEU A 213 1.34 -1.76 -11.25
C LEU A 213 1.33 -0.98 -12.57
N PHE A 214 0.64 0.17 -12.62
CA PHE A 214 0.60 1.00 -13.82
C PHE A 214 1.93 1.74 -14.04
N GLY A 215 2.61 2.13 -12.96
CA GLY A 215 3.91 2.79 -13.01
C GLY A 215 5.02 1.88 -13.53
N HIS A 216 4.96 0.58 -13.23
CA HIS A 216 6.01 -0.40 -13.53
C HIS A 216 5.44 -1.74 -14.03
N PRO A 217 4.82 -1.78 -15.22
CA PRO A 217 4.05 -2.94 -15.72
C PRO A 217 4.89 -4.21 -15.94
N GLU A 218 6.20 -4.11 -15.93
CA GLU A 218 7.13 -5.24 -16.16
C GLU A 218 7.63 -5.88 -14.85
N LEU A 219 7.46 -5.23 -13.71
CA LEU A 219 8.23 -5.52 -12.50
C LEU A 219 7.51 -6.29 -11.38
N PRO A 220 6.19 -6.18 -11.13
CA PRO A 220 5.62 -6.81 -9.95
C PRO A 220 5.63 -8.34 -10.03
N GLU A 221 6.41 -8.98 -9.15
CA GLU A 221 6.46 -10.45 -9.06
C GLU A 221 5.10 -11.04 -8.72
N TRP A 222 4.29 -10.35 -7.91
CA TRP A 222 2.95 -10.79 -7.54
C TRP A 222 1.96 -10.80 -8.72
N MET A 223 2.22 -10.04 -9.80
CA MET A 223 1.43 -10.14 -11.04
C MET A 223 1.80 -11.34 -11.91
N ARG A 224 2.97 -11.94 -11.72
CA ARG A 224 3.30 -13.22 -12.37
C ARG A 224 2.47 -14.38 -11.81
N ARG A 225 1.86 -14.17 -10.65
CA ARG A 225 0.97 -15.14 -9.98
C ARG A 225 -0.40 -14.50 -9.73
N PRO A 226 -1.22 -14.29 -10.80
CA PRO A 226 -2.43 -13.46 -10.74
C PRO A 226 -3.49 -13.96 -9.77
N ILE A 227 -3.49 -15.24 -9.41
CA ILE A 227 -4.41 -15.84 -8.44
C ILE A 227 -3.96 -15.57 -7.00
N LEU A 228 -2.65 -15.57 -6.74
CA LEU A 228 -2.11 -15.38 -5.39
C LEU A 228 -2.33 -13.95 -4.88
N PHE A 229 -2.26 -12.96 -5.75
CA PHE A 229 -2.46 -11.57 -5.38
C PHE A 229 -3.83 -11.32 -4.71
N PRO A 230 -4.98 -11.65 -5.36
CA PRO A 230 -6.29 -11.51 -4.71
C PRO A 230 -6.47 -12.42 -3.49
N LEU A 231 -5.90 -13.64 -3.53
CA LEU A 231 -5.98 -14.59 -2.43
C LEU A 231 -5.29 -14.06 -1.17
N VAL A 232 -4.08 -13.53 -1.29
CA VAL A 232 -3.34 -12.96 -0.15
C VAL A 232 -4.07 -11.77 0.45
N CYS A 233 -4.59 -10.85 -0.39
CA CYS A 233 -5.38 -9.72 0.09
C CYS A 233 -6.68 -10.18 0.79
N LEU A 234 -7.36 -11.20 0.26
CA LEU A 234 -8.54 -11.79 0.89
C LEU A 234 -8.19 -12.41 2.24
N LEU A 235 -7.09 -13.18 2.34
CA LEU A 235 -6.66 -13.82 3.57
C LEU A 235 -6.30 -12.77 4.64
N THR A 236 -5.51 -11.76 4.31
CA THR A 236 -5.16 -10.69 5.26
C THR A 236 -6.39 -9.91 5.71
N ALA A 237 -7.31 -9.55 4.79
CA ALA A 237 -8.58 -8.90 5.11
C ALA A 237 -9.44 -9.75 6.05
N SER A 238 -9.51 -11.07 5.79
CA SER A 238 -10.30 -12.01 6.60
C SER A 238 -9.72 -12.20 7.99
N VAL A 239 -8.39 -12.33 8.11
CA VAL A 239 -7.70 -12.40 9.41
C VAL A 239 -7.97 -11.13 10.22
N GLY A 240 -7.87 -9.94 9.60
CA GLY A 240 -8.15 -8.68 10.27
C GLY A 240 -9.60 -8.58 10.76
N LEU A 241 -10.56 -8.98 9.93
CA LEU A 241 -11.97 -8.98 10.31
C LEU A 241 -12.25 -9.95 11.45
N LEU A 242 -11.71 -11.17 11.39
CA LEU A 242 -11.88 -12.17 12.45
C LEU A 242 -11.24 -11.71 13.77
N ALA A 243 -10.01 -11.18 13.71
CA ALA A 243 -9.33 -10.65 14.89
C ALA A 243 -10.12 -9.50 15.52
N HIS A 244 -10.63 -8.56 14.70
CA HIS A 244 -11.48 -7.48 15.17
C HIS A 244 -12.77 -7.97 15.85
N HIS A 245 -13.36 -9.05 15.33
CA HIS A 245 -14.61 -9.60 15.88
C HIS A 245 -14.41 -10.39 17.17
N PHE A 246 -13.36 -11.22 17.25
CA PHE A 246 -13.16 -12.14 18.37
C PHE A 246 -12.27 -11.60 19.50
N ILE A 247 -11.40 -10.62 19.21
CA ILE A 247 -10.44 -10.10 20.19
C ILE A 247 -10.86 -8.71 20.63
N HIS A 248 -11.33 -8.59 21.88
CA HIS A 248 -11.83 -7.33 22.43
C HIS A 248 -10.74 -6.27 22.70
N ALA A 249 -9.50 -6.71 22.91
CA ALA A 249 -8.36 -5.80 23.09
C ALA A 249 -7.78 -5.40 21.74
N ASN A 250 -8.19 -4.24 21.21
CA ASN A 250 -7.82 -3.77 19.87
C ASN A 250 -6.32 -3.80 19.61
N PHE A 251 -5.47 -3.42 20.57
CA PHE A 251 -4.02 -3.43 20.37
C PHE A 251 -3.47 -4.86 20.17
N VAL A 252 -3.98 -5.85 20.91
CA VAL A 252 -3.61 -7.26 20.74
C VAL A 252 -4.10 -7.77 19.38
N ALA A 253 -5.34 -7.44 19.01
CA ALA A 253 -5.92 -7.82 17.73
C ALA A 253 -5.11 -7.26 16.55
N VAL A 254 -4.68 -6.02 16.62
CA VAL A 254 -3.81 -5.37 15.61
C VAL A 254 -2.46 -6.07 15.53
N MET A 255 -1.81 -6.33 16.68
CA MET A 255 -0.51 -7.03 16.70
C MET A 255 -0.61 -8.43 16.10
N LEU A 256 -1.62 -9.22 16.48
CA LEU A 256 -1.83 -10.57 15.95
C LEU A 256 -2.17 -10.54 14.45
N THR A 257 -3.03 -9.63 14.02
CA THR A 257 -3.36 -9.46 12.60
C THR A 257 -2.12 -9.12 11.78
N PHE A 258 -1.31 -8.20 12.29
CA PHE A 258 -0.09 -7.81 11.59
C PHE A 258 0.91 -8.97 11.51
N LEU A 259 1.12 -9.68 12.60
CA LEU A 259 1.98 -10.87 12.64
C LEU A 259 1.48 -11.97 11.70
N CYS A 260 0.19 -12.27 11.70
CA CYS A 260 -0.42 -13.23 10.78
C CYS A 260 -0.27 -12.78 9.32
N SER A 261 -0.44 -11.48 9.04
CA SER A 261 -0.27 -10.94 7.68
C SER A 261 1.18 -11.08 7.18
N ILE A 262 2.18 -10.83 8.05
CA ILE A 262 3.59 -11.13 7.74
C ILE A 262 3.78 -12.63 7.47
N GLY A 263 3.18 -13.50 8.29
CA GLY A 263 3.22 -14.95 8.10
C GLY A 263 2.60 -15.40 6.77
N ILE A 264 1.46 -14.82 6.38
CA ILE A 264 0.81 -15.08 5.08
C ILE A 264 1.73 -14.68 3.93
N LEU A 265 2.30 -13.47 3.96
CA LEU A 265 3.22 -13.01 2.91
C LEU A 265 4.44 -13.93 2.78
N ARG A 266 5.01 -14.38 3.90
CA ARG A 266 6.13 -15.34 3.91
C ARG A 266 5.74 -16.73 3.38
N LEU A 267 4.54 -17.21 3.74
CA LEU A 267 4.04 -18.51 3.30
C LEU A 267 3.92 -18.59 1.77
N PHE A 268 3.51 -17.50 1.14
CA PHE A 268 3.37 -17.41 -0.32
C PHE A 268 4.60 -16.85 -1.03
N ASP A 269 5.67 -16.53 -0.27
CA ASP A 269 6.90 -15.91 -0.80
C ASP A 269 6.59 -14.65 -1.65
N LEU A 270 5.75 -13.76 -1.09
CA LEU A 270 5.32 -12.53 -1.74
C LEU A 270 5.80 -11.30 -0.97
N HIS A 271 6.47 -10.40 -1.68
CA HIS A 271 6.77 -9.07 -1.14
C HIS A 271 5.71 -8.08 -1.62
N MET A 272 4.72 -7.83 -0.76
CA MET A 272 3.59 -6.95 -1.06
C MET A 272 3.18 -6.16 0.21
N PRO A 273 3.94 -5.12 0.57
CA PRO A 273 3.69 -4.32 1.76
C PRO A 273 2.26 -3.80 1.89
N PRO A 274 1.56 -3.36 0.82
CA PRO A 274 0.18 -2.90 0.95
C PRO A 274 -0.80 -3.96 1.51
N ALA A 275 -0.51 -5.27 1.35
CA ALA A 275 -1.36 -6.33 1.93
C ALA A 275 -1.37 -6.32 3.46
N LEU A 276 -0.30 -5.83 4.10
CA LEU A 276 -0.23 -5.65 5.56
C LEU A 276 -1.25 -4.59 6.02
N ALA A 277 -1.37 -3.50 5.26
CA ALA A 277 -2.35 -2.46 5.51
C ALA A 277 -3.80 -2.97 5.33
N VAL A 278 -4.04 -3.83 4.33
CA VAL A 278 -5.37 -4.44 4.10
C VAL A 278 -5.88 -5.17 5.34
N GLY A 279 -5.01 -5.94 6.01
CA GLY A 279 -5.36 -6.66 7.23
C GLY A 279 -5.79 -5.73 8.38
N LEU A 280 -5.27 -4.51 8.43
CA LEU A 280 -5.54 -3.55 9.51
C LEU A 280 -6.73 -2.62 9.24
N LEU A 281 -7.25 -2.56 8.01
CA LEU A 281 -8.40 -1.71 7.68
C LEU A 281 -9.65 -2.00 8.55
N PRO A 282 -10.01 -3.24 8.91
CA PRO A 282 -11.18 -3.49 9.77
C PRO A 282 -11.17 -2.73 11.09
N PHE A 283 -9.98 -2.41 11.62
CA PHE A 283 -9.86 -1.69 12.91
C PHE A 283 -10.18 -0.20 12.84
N VAL A 284 -10.20 0.39 11.64
CA VAL A 284 -10.57 1.79 11.42
C VAL A 284 -11.95 1.96 10.80
N ILE A 285 -12.55 0.88 10.30
CA ILE A 285 -13.92 0.84 9.80
C ILE A 285 -14.88 0.83 11.00
N ARG A 286 -15.89 1.71 11.02
CA ARG A 286 -16.83 1.83 12.15
C ARG A 286 -17.59 0.54 12.44
N VAL A 287 -18.04 -0.14 11.40
CA VAL A 287 -18.78 -1.43 11.50
C VAL A 287 -18.26 -2.33 10.38
N PRO A 288 -17.14 -3.02 10.61
CA PRO A 288 -16.62 -3.94 9.60
C PRO A 288 -17.46 -5.24 9.59
N ASP A 289 -17.81 -5.67 8.38
CA ASP A 289 -18.58 -6.89 8.15
C ASP A 289 -17.96 -7.75 7.03
N TYR A 290 -18.61 -8.88 6.68
CA TYR A 290 -18.15 -9.78 5.62
C TYR A 290 -18.09 -9.13 4.23
N ARG A 291 -18.74 -7.98 4.02
CA ARG A 291 -18.67 -7.22 2.77
C ARG A 291 -17.26 -6.65 2.55
N PHE A 292 -16.49 -6.42 3.64
CA PHE A 292 -15.14 -5.91 3.52
C PHE A 292 -14.20 -6.91 2.80
N PRO A 293 -13.99 -8.17 3.26
CA PRO A 293 -13.15 -9.12 2.52
C PRO A 293 -13.67 -9.41 1.11
N LEU A 294 -14.99 -9.44 0.91
CA LEU A 294 -15.58 -9.59 -0.42
C LEU A 294 -15.22 -8.41 -1.34
N SER A 295 -15.32 -7.19 -0.83
CA SER A 295 -14.93 -5.98 -1.58
C SER A 295 -13.45 -6.00 -1.93
N VAL A 296 -12.59 -6.44 -1.00
CA VAL A 296 -11.14 -6.60 -1.23
C VAL A 296 -10.88 -7.61 -2.36
N LEU A 297 -11.54 -8.76 -2.33
CA LEU A 297 -11.42 -9.77 -3.39
C LEU A 297 -11.86 -9.21 -4.74
N LEU A 298 -13.05 -8.60 -4.81
CA LEU A 298 -13.58 -8.03 -6.06
C LEU A 298 -12.71 -6.89 -6.58
N GLY A 299 -12.22 -6.01 -5.69
CA GLY A 299 -11.33 -4.90 -6.06
C GLY A 299 -10.01 -5.39 -6.65
N THR A 300 -9.37 -6.37 -6.01
CA THR A 300 -8.09 -6.94 -6.47
C THR A 300 -8.24 -7.72 -7.77
N VAL A 301 -9.31 -8.50 -7.94
CA VAL A 301 -9.63 -9.18 -9.21
C VAL A 301 -9.88 -8.14 -10.32
N SER A 302 -10.64 -7.07 -10.03
CA SER A 302 -10.89 -5.99 -10.98
C SER A 302 -9.60 -5.28 -11.40
N LEU A 303 -8.66 -5.05 -10.47
CA LEU A 303 -7.35 -4.49 -10.79
C LEU A 303 -6.58 -5.41 -11.75
N GLY A 304 -6.54 -6.71 -11.47
CA GLY A 304 -5.86 -7.68 -12.33
C GLY A 304 -6.44 -7.72 -13.75
N LEU A 305 -7.77 -7.79 -13.87
CA LEU A 305 -8.46 -7.81 -15.16
C LEU A 305 -8.27 -6.51 -15.96
N TYR A 306 -8.42 -5.36 -15.28
CA TYR A 306 -8.24 -4.06 -15.93
C TYR A 306 -6.80 -3.86 -16.40
N PHE A 307 -5.83 -4.24 -15.58
CA PHE A 307 -4.41 -4.14 -15.94
C PHE A 307 -4.05 -5.05 -17.12
N TYR A 308 -4.59 -6.28 -17.17
CA TYR A 308 -4.38 -7.17 -18.29
C TYR A 308 -4.90 -6.56 -19.60
N GLY A 309 -6.11 -5.97 -19.57
CA GLY A 309 -6.68 -5.23 -20.70
C GLY A 309 -5.82 -4.02 -21.10
N TYR A 310 -5.36 -3.23 -20.12
CA TYR A 310 -4.48 -2.09 -20.35
C TYR A 310 -3.16 -2.51 -21.02
N LYS A 311 -2.51 -3.58 -20.53
CA LYS A 311 -1.26 -4.10 -21.11
C LYS A 311 -1.47 -4.55 -22.57
N ARG A 312 -2.57 -5.22 -22.87
CA ARG A 312 -2.90 -5.66 -24.23
C ARG A 312 -3.13 -4.49 -25.19
N LEU A 313 -3.89 -3.48 -24.76
CA LEU A 313 -4.12 -2.27 -25.56
C LEU A 313 -2.81 -1.52 -25.83
N ARG A 314 -1.95 -1.43 -24.83
CA ARG A 314 -0.65 -0.77 -24.96
C ARG A 314 0.28 -1.50 -25.93
N SER A 315 0.37 -2.83 -25.85
CA SER A 315 1.19 -3.62 -26.78
C SER A 315 0.70 -3.48 -28.23
N SER A 316 -0.60 -3.44 -28.46
CA SER A 316 -1.18 -3.24 -29.81
C SER A 316 -1.02 -1.82 -30.35
N ALA A 317 -0.96 -0.80 -29.47
CA ALA A 317 -0.78 0.59 -29.85
C ALA A 317 0.68 0.96 -30.19
N PHE A 318 1.64 0.24 -29.62
CA PHE A 318 3.08 0.47 -29.83
C PHE A 318 3.75 -0.59 -30.70
N ALA A 319 3.03 -1.61 -31.20
CA ALA A 319 3.54 -2.49 -32.24
C ALA A 319 3.85 -1.65 -33.48
N SER A 320 5.14 -1.58 -33.84
CA SER A 320 5.60 -0.80 -34.99
C SER A 320 4.94 -1.32 -36.28
N PRO A 321 4.72 -0.47 -37.32
CA PRO A 321 4.16 -0.93 -38.59
C PRO A 321 4.97 -2.06 -39.25
N LEU A 322 6.25 -2.20 -38.92
CA LEU A 322 7.12 -3.28 -39.40
C LEU A 322 6.82 -4.65 -38.77
N GLU A 323 6.46 -4.68 -37.48
CA GLU A 323 6.12 -5.90 -36.76
C GLU A 323 4.72 -6.43 -37.15
N LYS A 324 3.80 -5.53 -37.53
CA LYS A 324 2.49 -5.88 -38.11
C LYS A 324 2.61 -6.49 -39.52
N ALA A 325 3.55 -6.01 -40.34
CA ALA A 325 3.78 -6.56 -41.67
C ALA A 325 4.41 -7.96 -41.66
N GLU A 326 5.18 -8.28 -40.61
CA GLU A 326 5.82 -9.58 -40.47
C GLU A 326 4.85 -10.68 -39.96
N THR A 327 3.87 -10.30 -39.10
CA THR A 327 2.80 -11.20 -38.64
C THR A 327 1.75 -11.49 -39.75
N ASP A 328 1.42 -10.50 -40.58
CA ASP A 328 0.50 -10.71 -41.71
C ASP A 328 1.12 -11.61 -42.80
N HIS A 329 2.44 -11.65 -42.93
CA HIS A 329 3.12 -12.55 -43.87
C HIS A 329 3.24 -14.01 -43.38
N LEU A 330 3.07 -14.27 -42.08
CA LEU A 330 3.11 -15.61 -41.49
C LEU A 330 1.74 -16.29 -41.50
N ASP A 331 0.63 -15.53 -41.47
CA ASP A 331 -0.73 -16.04 -41.49
C ASP A 331 -1.25 -16.35 -42.95
N THR A 332 -0.45 -16.01 -43.97
CA THR A 332 -0.80 -16.24 -45.37
C THR A 332 0.00 -17.39 -46.05
N ARG A 333 0.65 -18.20 -45.23
CA ARG A 333 1.31 -19.46 -45.68
C ARG A 333 0.69 -20.66 -44.94
#